data_4e7ed0ef22abc9e52b578cebededbee7
#
_entry.id   4e7ed0ef22abc9e52b578cebededbee7
#
_cell.length_a   1.000
_cell.length_b   1.000
_cell.length_c   1.000
_cell.angle_alpha   90.00
_cell.angle_beta   90.00
_cell.angle_gamma   90.00
#
_symmetry.space_group_name_H-M   'P 1'
#
loop_
_entity.id
_entity.type
_entity.pdbx_description
1 polymer ?
#
loop_
_entity_poly.entity_id
_entity_poly.type
_entity_poly.pdbx_seq_one_letter_code
_entity_poly.pdbx_strand_id
1 'polypeptide(L)'
;LIKSSFGYWQIYTSDRNLTANKRDYMDICIINTGGTISCIGEPLAPMSAAEFATASQTILNPIVAETFPDTTLFYETALTFPESSTGTLDSTNLQPSDWCLMAQYILDNYATYDGFVILHGTDSMDFTSSALPFLLNVFDAQGFGTAVLSKPVIVTGSQVPMFYKAPTPPSGPKPALTLNFNTDAYQNFCGSVAAARLGIPEVGVYFDSKLYRGDRVLKINASEFRAFDSPNYPALAEYGIEMTQYGDLMLPGPVGADVSLDNATALAAAKTQLTAITAAIDSNPVMQLPAFPAPYSVPNATAVIADLITACAGQGIKGLVLESYGEGNFPSGNPDHPAGDPTATPPIPAGAIYTALEAANTAGTIIVDSTQVIAGTVNNSAYASGAWLPNVGALSASDMTPMASLTKTMILLSAATANGWTADQVKTLIQLNLFGEIMNVSRLDSRTNATLLPGQSIMALDGSAKLINDPSSGPIMTASDGTFLWAPFGSAAAGKPGRLVMQNDGNLVLYNASHTALWATNMGDADGGSSVLMITGSTGATNLTLSVYNYSAKSVSATLYPQS
;
A
#
# COMPACT_ATOMS: atom_id res chain seq x y z
N LEU A 1 -12.87 30.71 -34.24
CA LEU A 1 -11.50 30.18 -34.36
C LEU A 1 -10.71 30.49 -33.07
N ILE A 2 -10.80 29.62 -32.08
CA ILE A 2 -9.94 29.64 -30.89
C ILE A 2 -9.16 28.34 -30.94
N LYS A 3 -7.87 28.42 -31.21
CA LYS A 3 -6.92 27.31 -31.09
C LYS A 3 -6.58 27.15 -29.61
N SER A 4 -7.05 26.07 -29.01
CA SER A 4 -6.52 25.58 -27.73
C SER A 4 -5.25 24.80 -28.00
N SER A 5 -4.14 25.30 -27.48
CA SER A 5 -2.85 24.62 -27.48
C SER A 5 -2.84 23.56 -26.36
N PHE A 6 -3.12 22.30 -26.70
CA PHE A 6 -2.75 21.17 -25.85
C PHE A 6 -1.27 20.87 -26.07
N GLY A 7 -0.46 21.11 -25.04
CA GLY A 7 0.94 20.70 -25.02
C GLY A 7 1.04 19.18 -24.99
N TYR A 8 1.70 18.62 -25.99
CA TYR A 8 2.08 17.19 -26.01
C TYR A 8 3.10 16.93 -24.90
N TRP A 9 2.76 16.07 -23.96
CA TRP A 9 3.73 15.42 -23.08
C TRP A 9 4.50 14.40 -23.92
N GLN A 10 5.74 14.70 -24.27
CA GLN A 10 6.65 13.68 -24.79
C GLN A 10 6.98 12.72 -23.65
N ILE A 11 6.50 11.49 -23.81
CA ILE A 11 6.87 10.35 -22.96
C ILE A 11 8.32 10.03 -23.28
N TYR A 12 9.22 10.37 -22.34
CA TYR A 12 10.58 9.85 -22.37
C TYR A 12 10.54 8.41 -21.83
N THR A 13 10.60 7.46 -22.71
CA THR A 13 11.00 6.10 -22.35
C THR A 13 12.46 6.18 -21.93
N SER A 14 12.74 6.11 -20.62
CA SER A 14 14.07 5.79 -20.16
C SER A 14 14.35 4.35 -20.62
N ASP A 15 15.28 4.17 -21.54
CA ASP A 15 15.84 2.86 -21.87
C ASP A 15 16.45 2.26 -20.59
N ARG A 16 15.63 1.62 -19.78
CA ARG A 16 16.12 0.61 -18.87
C ARG A 16 16.47 -0.58 -19.76
N ASN A 17 17.76 -0.79 -20.00
CA ASN A 17 18.28 -2.06 -20.48
C ASN A 17 18.01 -3.13 -19.40
N LEU A 18 16.76 -3.52 -19.24
CA LEU A 18 16.38 -4.77 -18.64
C LEU A 18 16.69 -5.85 -19.67
N THR A 19 17.95 -6.25 -19.76
CA THR A 19 18.34 -7.54 -20.33
C THR A 19 17.97 -8.64 -19.31
N ALA A 20 16.70 -8.68 -18.89
CA ALA A 20 16.11 -9.92 -18.46
C ALA A 20 15.99 -10.78 -19.73
N ASN A 21 16.55 -11.97 -19.74
CA ASN A 21 16.25 -13.00 -20.72
C ASN A 21 14.71 -13.11 -20.76
N LYS A 22 14.09 -12.48 -21.76
CA LYS A 22 12.66 -12.62 -22.02
C LYS A 22 12.51 -14.11 -22.33
N ARG A 23 11.91 -14.87 -21.41
CA ARG A 23 11.46 -16.23 -21.73
C ARG A 23 10.47 -16.07 -22.87
N ASP A 24 10.62 -16.88 -23.90
CA ASP A 24 9.71 -16.88 -25.05
C ASP A 24 8.27 -17.28 -24.65
N TYR A 25 8.11 -17.81 -23.44
CA TYR A 25 6.85 -18.28 -22.86
C TYR A 25 6.70 -17.81 -21.42
N MET A 26 5.46 -17.51 -21.03
CA MET A 26 5.09 -17.04 -19.70
C MET A 26 4.06 -17.97 -19.06
N ASP A 27 4.38 -18.52 -17.89
CA ASP A 27 3.52 -19.39 -17.12
C ASP A 27 2.84 -18.59 -16.01
N ILE A 28 1.52 -18.43 -16.11
CA ILE A 28 0.71 -17.66 -15.13
C ILE A 28 -0.17 -18.61 -14.33
N CYS A 29 -0.06 -18.54 -13.01
CA CYS A 29 -0.93 -19.27 -12.09
C CYS A 29 -2.21 -18.50 -11.79
N ILE A 30 -3.36 -19.13 -12.01
CA ILE A 30 -4.69 -18.62 -11.69
C ILE A 30 -5.16 -19.25 -10.39
N ILE A 31 -5.32 -18.43 -9.35
CA ILE A 31 -5.76 -18.84 -8.02
C ILE A 31 -7.21 -18.39 -7.85
N ASN A 32 -8.15 -19.33 -7.79
CA ASN A 32 -9.56 -19.04 -7.54
C ASN A 32 -9.86 -19.15 -6.04
N THR A 33 -9.98 -18.02 -5.36
CA THR A 33 -10.38 -18.00 -3.94
C THR A 33 -11.89 -17.99 -3.72
N GLY A 34 -12.68 -17.79 -4.79
CA GLY A 34 -14.14 -17.68 -4.72
C GLY A 34 -14.67 -16.32 -5.20
N GLY A 35 -15.70 -15.83 -4.53
CA GLY A 35 -16.35 -14.58 -4.86
C GLY A 35 -17.22 -14.62 -6.11
N THR A 36 -17.88 -13.51 -6.42
CA THR A 36 -18.87 -13.40 -7.50
C THR A 36 -18.36 -13.87 -8.86
N ILE A 37 -17.08 -13.62 -9.16
CA ILE A 37 -16.46 -14.01 -10.44
C ILE A 37 -16.60 -15.52 -10.73
N SER A 38 -16.58 -16.35 -9.69
CA SER A 38 -16.69 -17.80 -9.78
C SER A 38 -18.04 -18.36 -9.29
N CYS A 39 -19.02 -17.50 -8.98
CA CYS A 39 -20.34 -17.93 -8.53
C CYS A 39 -21.23 -18.45 -9.65
N ILE A 40 -22.09 -19.38 -9.29
CA ILE A 40 -23.20 -19.90 -10.13
C ILE A 40 -24.43 -20.16 -9.24
N GLY A 41 -25.60 -20.30 -9.85
CA GLY A 41 -26.83 -20.71 -9.17
C GLY A 41 -27.67 -19.56 -8.61
N GLU A 42 -28.75 -19.90 -7.91
CA GLU A 42 -29.66 -18.99 -7.22
C GLU A 42 -30.07 -19.61 -5.87
N PRO A 43 -29.61 -19.01 -4.74
CA PRO A 43 -28.71 -17.86 -4.68
C PRO A 43 -27.30 -18.17 -5.22
N LEU A 44 -26.56 -17.11 -5.59
CA LEU A 44 -25.20 -17.26 -6.07
C LEU A 44 -24.29 -17.88 -5.01
N ALA A 45 -23.49 -18.86 -5.42
CA ALA A 45 -22.48 -19.49 -4.56
C ALA A 45 -21.21 -19.79 -5.36
N PRO A 46 -20.00 -19.64 -4.77
CA PRO A 46 -18.76 -19.92 -5.46
C PRO A 46 -18.66 -21.40 -5.87
N MET A 47 -18.20 -21.64 -7.10
CA MET A 47 -17.78 -22.97 -7.55
C MET A 47 -16.52 -23.39 -6.81
N SER A 48 -16.30 -24.69 -6.66
CA SER A 48 -14.99 -25.19 -6.27
C SER A 48 -13.90 -24.78 -7.28
N ALA A 49 -12.66 -24.69 -6.83
CA ALA A 49 -11.54 -24.34 -7.70
C ALA A 49 -11.44 -25.29 -8.92
N ALA A 50 -11.68 -26.59 -8.72
CA ALA A 50 -11.65 -27.60 -9.78
C ALA A 50 -12.77 -27.42 -10.83
N GLU A 51 -14.00 -27.08 -10.40
CA GLU A 51 -15.10 -26.81 -11.33
C GLU A 51 -14.83 -25.56 -12.15
N PHE A 52 -14.34 -24.48 -11.51
CA PHE A 52 -13.96 -23.26 -12.20
C PHE A 52 -12.82 -23.51 -13.20
N ALA A 53 -11.77 -24.25 -12.79
CA ALA A 53 -10.64 -24.61 -13.65
C ALA A 53 -11.12 -25.35 -14.91
N THR A 54 -12.00 -26.36 -14.76
CA THR A 54 -12.54 -27.14 -15.89
C THR A 54 -13.32 -26.26 -16.85
N ALA A 55 -14.17 -25.37 -16.35
CA ALA A 55 -14.94 -24.44 -17.18
C ALA A 55 -14.03 -23.45 -17.91
N SER A 56 -13.07 -22.88 -17.21
CA SER A 56 -12.13 -21.89 -17.73
C SER A 56 -11.19 -22.48 -18.79
N GLN A 57 -10.66 -23.69 -18.57
CA GLN A 57 -9.84 -24.40 -19.55
C GLN A 57 -10.59 -24.63 -20.86
N THR A 58 -11.89 -24.89 -20.78
CA THR A 58 -12.72 -25.16 -21.96
C THR A 58 -13.14 -23.87 -22.67
N ILE A 59 -13.46 -22.80 -21.93
CA ILE A 59 -14.12 -21.60 -22.46
C ILE A 59 -13.13 -20.43 -22.63
N LEU A 60 -12.23 -20.20 -21.66
CA LEU A 60 -11.36 -19.04 -21.63
C LEU A 60 -9.99 -19.29 -22.25
N ASN A 61 -9.38 -20.47 -22.02
CA ASN A 61 -8.03 -20.75 -22.52
C ASN A 61 -7.89 -20.62 -24.04
N PRO A 62 -8.85 -21.07 -24.87
CA PRO A 62 -8.74 -20.89 -26.31
C PRO A 62 -8.64 -19.41 -26.73
N ILE A 63 -9.38 -18.53 -26.04
CA ILE A 63 -9.41 -17.09 -26.33
C ILE A 63 -8.09 -16.44 -25.86
N VAL A 64 -7.62 -16.78 -24.67
CA VAL A 64 -6.35 -16.26 -24.16
C VAL A 64 -5.19 -16.72 -25.03
N ALA A 65 -5.17 -17.98 -25.47
CA ALA A 65 -4.13 -18.53 -26.34
C ALA A 65 -4.13 -17.89 -27.75
N GLU A 66 -5.28 -17.45 -28.25
CA GLU A 66 -5.36 -16.70 -29.51
C GLU A 66 -4.74 -15.30 -29.37
N THR A 67 -4.99 -14.65 -28.23
CA THR A 67 -4.49 -13.29 -27.97
C THR A 67 -3.04 -13.29 -27.50
N PHE A 68 -2.66 -14.24 -26.63
CA PHE A 68 -1.33 -14.40 -26.04
C PHE A 68 -0.82 -15.82 -26.24
N PRO A 69 -0.35 -16.17 -27.46
CA PRO A 69 0.07 -17.53 -27.79
C PRO A 69 1.34 -17.98 -27.04
N ASP A 70 2.06 -17.03 -26.44
CA ASP A 70 3.25 -17.24 -25.60
C ASP A 70 2.89 -17.31 -24.09
N THR A 71 1.62 -17.49 -23.73
CA THR A 71 1.18 -17.56 -22.32
C THR A 71 0.43 -18.85 -22.03
N THR A 72 0.85 -19.55 -20.97
CA THR A 72 0.15 -20.72 -20.46
C THR A 72 -0.54 -20.38 -19.13
N LEU A 73 -1.81 -20.74 -18.99
CA LEU A 73 -2.56 -20.58 -17.76
C LEU A 73 -2.62 -21.88 -16.98
N PHE A 74 -2.20 -21.84 -15.74
CA PHE A 74 -2.26 -22.93 -14.77
C PHE A 74 -3.29 -22.60 -13.70
N TYR A 75 -4.29 -23.45 -13.52
CA TYR A 75 -5.35 -23.21 -12.53
C TYR A 75 -5.03 -23.96 -11.25
N GLU A 76 -4.96 -23.22 -10.15
CA GLU A 76 -4.80 -23.78 -8.82
C GLU A 76 -6.06 -24.49 -8.36
N THR A 77 -5.93 -25.69 -7.82
CA THR A 77 -7.06 -26.50 -7.34
C THR A 77 -6.85 -27.14 -5.97
N ALA A 78 -5.68 -26.97 -5.38
CA ALA A 78 -5.32 -27.55 -4.08
C ALA A 78 -5.46 -26.57 -2.91
N LEU A 79 -5.39 -25.24 -3.17
CA LEU A 79 -5.64 -24.24 -2.14
C LEU A 79 -7.09 -24.32 -1.68
N THR A 80 -7.29 -24.54 -0.40
CA THR A 80 -8.61 -24.61 0.22
C THR A 80 -8.66 -23.78 1.48
N PHE A 81 -9.78 -23.09 1.69
CA PHE A 81 -10.06 -22.36 2.92
C PHE A 81 -10.78 -23.29 3.90
N PRO A 82 -10.27 -23.47 5.13
CA PRO A 82 -10.80 -24.44 6.10
C PRO A 82 -12.28 -24.22 6.46
N GLU A 83 -12.75 -22.98 6.38
CA GLU A 83 -14.11 -22.57 6.71
C GLU A 83 -15.13 -22.97 5.64
N SER A 84 -14.66 -23.33 4.45
CA SER A 84 -15.52 -23.63 3.29
C SER A 84 -15.59 -25.11 2.99
N SER A 85 -16.80 -25.62 2.80
CA SER A 85 -17.03 -27.01 2.34
C SER A 85 -16.66 -27.23 0.86
N THR A 86 -16.58 -26.15 0.06
CA THR A 86 -16.17 -26.20 -1.36
C THR A 86 -14.71 -25.86 -1.56
N GLY A 87 -14.03 -25.42 -0.49
CA GLY A 87 -12.65 -24.94 -0.51
C GLY A 87 -12.46 -23.51 -1.03
N THR A 88 -13.51 -22.89 -1.57
CA THR A 88 -13.53 -21.47 -2.00
C THR A 88 -14.46 -20.66 -1.09
N LEU A 89 -14.19 -19.36 -0.89
CA LEU A 89 -14.95 -18.51 0.02
C LEU A 89 -15.71 -17.39 -0.72
N ASP A 90 -16.85 -17.01 -0.16
CA ASP A 90 -17.34 -15.64 -0.31
C ASP A 90 -16.44 -14.73 0.52
N SER A 91 -15.90 -13.67 -0.08
CA SER A 91 -14.93 -12.79 0.57
C SER A 91 -15.47 -12.04 1.81
N THR A 92 -16.79 -12.05 2.03
CA THR A 92 -17.40 -11.55 3.28
C THR A 92 -17.00 -12.38 4.51
N ASN A 93 -16.56 -13.61 4.33
CA ASN A 93 -16.14 -14.50 5.40
C ASN A 93 -14.62 -14.68 5.50
N LEU A 94 -13.85 -13.94 4.70
CA LEU A 94 -12.41 -14.05 4.65
C LEU A 94 -11.77 -13.48 5.94
N GLN A 95 -10.82 -14.23 6.49
CA GLN A 95 -10.11 -13.91 7.73
C GLN A 95 -8.65 -13.52 7.45
N PRO A 96 -7.95 -12.86 8.37
CA PRO A 96 -6.53 -12.50 8.19
C PRO A 96 -5.61 -13.70 7.94
N SER A 97 -5.89 -14.85 8.56
CA SER A 97 -5.18 -16.12 8.30
C SER A 97 -5.32 -16.61 6.84
N ASP A 98 -6.40 -16.26 6.14
CA ASP A 98 -6.62 -16.63 4.74
C ASP A 98 -5.70 -15.86 3.80
N TRP A 99 -5.33 -14.61 4.13
CA TRP A 99 -4.29 -13.87 3.41
C TRP A 99 -2.95 -14.62 3.48
N CYS A 100 -2.64 -15.20 4.65
CA CYS A 100 -1.43 -15.98 4.83
C CYS A 100 -1.45 -17.28 4.00
N LEU A 101 -2.61 -17.94 3.86
CA LEU A 101 -2.77 -19.11 2.99
C LEU A 101 -2.50 -18.78 1.52
N MET A 102 -3.04 -17.66 1.03
CA MET A 102 -2.78 -17.18 -0.34
C MET A 102 -1.31 -16.85 -0.54
N ALA A 103 -0.70 -16.11 0.39
CA ALA A 103 0.72 -15.75 0.35
C ALA A 103 1.62 -17.00 0.42
N GLN A 104 1.30 -17.98 1.27
CA GLN A 104 2.04 -19.24 1.37
C GLN A 104 2.02 -20.00 0.06
N TYR A 105 0.84 -20.12 -0.58
CA TYR A 105 0.73 -20.77 -1.88
C TYR A 105 1.60 -20.10 -2.94
N ILE A 106 1.59 -18.75 -3.00
CA ILE A 106 2.40 -17.98 -3.93
C ILE A 106 3.90 -18.24 -3.69
N LEU A 107 4.36 -18.14 -2.43
CA LEU A 107 5.77 -18.37 -2.09
C LEU A 107 6.20 -19.83 -2.35
N ASP A 108 5.33 -20.81 -2.14
CA ASP A 108 5.64 -22.23 -2.39
C ASP A 108 5.80 -22.52 -3.88
N ASN A 109 5.10 -21.80 -4.73
CA ASN A 109 5.10 -21.97 -6.16
C ASN A 109 5.87 -20.87 -6.90
N TYR A 110 6.60 -20.01 -6.17
CA TYR A 110 7.24 -18.83 -6.72
C TYR A 110 8.25 -19.12 -7.84
N ALA A 111 9.03 -20.21 -7.69
CA ALA A 111 10.00 -20.64 -8.69
C ALA A 111 9.35 -21.28 -9.93
N THR A 112 8.10 -21.69 -9.85
CA THR A 112 7.40 -22.43 -10.92
C THR A 112 6.76 -21.50 -11.93
N TYR A 113 6.11 -20.41 -11.47
CA TYR A 113 5.33 -19.51 -12.31
C TYR A 113 6.00 -18.16 -12.48
N ASP A 114 5.72 -17.48 -13.59
CA ASP A 114 6.25 -16.16 -13.92
C ASP A 114 5.35 -15.03 -13.37
N GLY A 115 4.11 -15.35 -13.00
CA GLY A 115 3.18 -14.42 -12.38
C GLY A 115 1.95 -15.14 -11.81
N PHE A 116 1.20 -14.43 -11.00
CA PHE A 116 0.02 -14.94 -10.31
C PHE A 116 -1.19 -14.03 -10.55
N VAL A 117 -2.35 -14.63 -10.78
CA VAL A 117 -3.64 -13.93 -10.85
C VAL A 117 -4.57 -14.54 -9.80
N ILE A 118 -5.06 -13.73 -8.88
CA ILE A 118 -5.98 -14.14 -7.82
C ILE A 118 -7.38 -13.67 -8.20
N LEU A 119 -8.30 -14.62 -8.38
CA LEU A 119 -9.73 -14.36 -8.56
C LEU A 119 -10.37 -14.29 -7.19
N HIS A 120 -10.94 -13.15 -6.83
CA HIS A 120 -11.34 -12.81 -5.47
C HIS A 120 -12.77 -12.22 -5.45
N GLY A 121 -13.45 -12.33 -4.32
CA GLY A 121 -14.69 -11.61 -4.08
C GLY A 121 -14.44 -10.12 -3.86
N THR A 122 -15.37 -9.26 -4.31
CA THR A 122 -15.14 -7.81 -4.30
C THR A 122 -15.28 -7.14 -2.93
N ASP A 123 -15.87 -7.81 -1.92
CA ASP A 123 -16.22 -7.17 -0.64
C ASP A 123 -15.03 -6.92 0.28
N SER A 124 -13.98 -7.75 0.19
CA SER A 124 -12.74 -7.57 0.97
C SER A 124 -11.47 -7.64 0.11
N MET A 125 -11.61 -7.38 -1.21
CA MET A 125 -10.48 -7.42 -2.13
C MET A 125 -9.45 -6.34 -1.84
N ASP A 126 -9.87 -5.17 -1.41
CA ASP A 126 -9.01 -4.05 -0.99
C ASP A 126 -8.22 -4.36 0.29
N PHE A 127 -8.76 -5.16 1.21
CA PHE A 127 -8.00 -5.68 2.36
C PHE A 127 -6.95 -6.71 1.91
N THR A 128 -7.34 -7.70 1.11
CA THR A 128 -6.43 -8.73 0.62
C THR A 128 -5.29 -8.14 -0.21
N SER A 129 -5.62 -7.24 -1.15
CA SER A 129 -4.61 -6.60 -1.99
C SER A 129 -3.69 -5.66 -1.20
N SER A 130 -4.15 -5.10 -0.09
CA SER A 130 -3.33 -4.34 0.84
C SER A 130 -2.47 -5.21 1.75
N ALA A 131 -2.90 -6.43 2.10
CA ALA A 131 -2.15 -7.34 2.97
C ALA A 131 -0.98 -8.04 2.23
N LEU A 132 -1.23 -8.48 1.00
CA LEU A 132 -0.27 -9.28 0.23
C LEU A 132 1.12 -8.64 0.05
N PRO A 133 1.28 -7.32 -0.20
CA PRO A 133 2.60 -6.70 -0.28
C PRO A 133 3.43 -6.93 0.99
N PHE A 134 2.82 -6.85 2.18
CA PHE A 134 3.52 -7.04 3.46
C PHE A 134 3.77 -8.50 3.81
N LEU A 135 3.00 -9.45 3.25
CA LEU A 135 3.16 -10.89 3.44
C LEU A 135 4.17 -11.51 2.47
N LEU A 136 4.33 -10.93 1.27
CA LEU A 136 5.19 -11.43 0.20
C LEU A 136 6.59 -10.79 0.19
N ASN A 137 6.84 -9.84 1.10
CA ASN A 137 8.13 -9.17 1.20
C ASN A 137 8.65 -9.21 2.64
N VAL A 138 9.98 -9.19 2.78
CA VAL A 138 10.68 -9.07 4.06
C VAL A 138 11.48 -7.78 4.07
N PHE A 139 11.48 -7.08 5.17
CA PHE A 139 12.25 -5.86 5.38
C PHE A 139 12.84 -5.83 6.80
N ASP A 140 13.87 -5.03 6.97
CA ASP A 140 14.51 -4.83 8.27
C ASP A 140 13.79 -3.79 9.14
N ALA A 141 14.31 -3.54 10.34
CA ALA A 141 13.75 -2.55 11.27
C ALA A 141 13.79 -1.10 10.75
N GLN A 142 14.55 -0.83 9.70
CA GLN A 142 14.64 0.44 9.01
C GLN A 142 13.71 0.50 7.79
N GLY A 143 13.02 -0.61 7.47
CA GLY A 143 12.11 -0.73 6.33
C GLY A 143 12.81 -0.91 4.99
N PHE A 144 14.03 -1.44 4.96
CA PHE A 144 14.71 -1.82 3.73
C PHE A 144 14.40 -3.28 3.37
N GLY A 145 14.00 -3.52 2.13
CA GLY A 145 13.68 -4.86 1.65
C GLY A 145 14.88 -5.80 1.68
N THR A 146 14.74 -6.94 2.33
CA THR A 146 15.75 -8.00 2.44
C THR A 146 15.37 -9.26 1.67
N ALA A 147 14.08 -9.43 1.36
CA ALA A 147 13.56 -10.39 0.40
C ALA A 147 12.36 -9.74 -0.28
N VAL A 148 12.45 -9.49 -1.59
CA VAL A 148 11.55 -8.58 -2.30
C VAL A 148 10.93 -9.27 -3.50
N LEU A 149 9.62 -9.07 -3.67
CA LEU A 149 8.83 -9.55 -4.78
C LEU A 149 9.44 -9.09 -6.12
N SER A 150 9.61 -10.02 -7.05
CA SER A 150 10.15 -9.79 -8.39
C SER A 150 9.17 -10.10 -9.52
N LYS A 151 8.02 -10.67 -9.17
CA LYS A 151 6.98 -11.13 -10.10
C LYS A 151 5.64 -10.47 -9.82
N PRO A 152 4.78 -10.29 -10.84
CA PRO A 152 3.45 -9.72 -10.66
C PRO A 152 2.53 -10.66 -9.87
N VAL A 153 1.76 -10.07 -8.96
CA VAL A 153 0.63 -10.70 -8.29
C VAL A 153 -0.59 -9.81 -8.51
N ILE A 154 -1.49 -10.23 -9.39
CA ILE A 154 -2.64 -9.42 -9.81
C ILE A 154 -3.91 -9.98 -9.18
N VAL A 155 -4.58 -9.17 -8.37
CA VAL A 155 -5.88 -9.50 -7.78
C VAL A 155 -6.98 -8.94 -8.68
N THR A 156 -8.02 -9.70 -8.91
CA THR A 156 -9.19 -9.26 -9.67
C THR A 156 -10.45 -9.97 -9.19
N GLY A 157 -11.59 -9.47 -9.62
CA GLY A 157 -12.90 -10.02 -9.30
C GLY A 157 -13.95 -9.55 -10.31
N SER A 158 -15.22 -9.66 -9.97
CA SER A 158 -16.30 -9.11 -10.79
C SER A 158 -17.55 -8.79 -9.99
N GLN A 159 -18.37 -7.90 -10.53
CA GLN A 159 -19.71 -7.60 -9.99
C GLN A 159 -20.76 -8.61 -10.47
N VAL A 160 -20.50 -9.29 -11.59
CA VAL A 160 -21.41 -10.28 -12.18
C VAL A 160 -20.63 -11.57 -12.47
N PRO A 161 -21.21 -12.76 -12.19
CA PRO A 161 -20.54 -14.05 -12.41
C PRO A 161 -20.02 -14.22 -13.84
N MET A 162 -18.86 -14.90 -13.96
CA MET A 162 -18.26 -15.26 -15.25
C MET A 162 -19.17 -16.18 -16.06
N PHE A 163 -19.72 -17.19 -15.41
CA PHE A 163 -20.46 -18.25 -16.06
C PHE A 163 -21.93 -18.24 -15.68
N TYR A 164 -22.76 -18.60 -16.66
CA TYR A 164 -24.17 -18.85 -16.48
C TYR A 164 -24.44 -20.35 -16.62
N LYS A 165 -25.25 -20.89 -15.73
CA LYS A 165 -25.76 -22.25 -15.79
C LYS A 165 -27.26 -22.21 -16.00
N ALA A 166 -27.73 -22.63 -17.18
CA ALA A 166 -29.14 -22.72 -17.42
C ALA A 166 -29.84 -23.68 -16.44
N PRO A 167 -31.11 -23.45 -16.08
CA PRO A 167 -31.87 -24.37 -15.24
C PRO A 167 -31.83 -25.80 -15.79
N THR A 168 -31.61 -26.79 -14.93
CA THR A 168 -31.61 -28.20 -15.37
C THR A 168 -33.03 -28.60 -15.81
N PRO A 169 -33.22 -29.04 -17.04
CA PRO A 169 -34.54 -29.50 -17.47
C PRO A 169 -34.95 -30.75 -16.67
N PRO A 170 -36.28 -31.01 -16.51
CA PRO A 170 -36.76 -32.16 -15.77
C PRO A 170 -36.30 -33.51 -16.33
N SER A 171 -35.95 -33.56 -17.60
CA SER A 171 -35.39 -34.71 -18.28
C SER A 171 -34.36 -34.27 -19.32
N GLY A 172 -33.17 -34.87 -19.30
CA GLY A 172 -32.11 -34.56 -20.26
C GLY A 172 -30.75 -34.34 -19.57
N PRO A 173 -29.68 -34.12 -20.34
CA PRO A 173 -28.35 -33.83 -19.79
C PRO A 173 -28.34 -32.51 -19.04
N LYS A 174 -27.48 -32.40 -18.01
CA LYS A 174 -27.24 -31.12 -17.32
C LYS A 174 -26.73 -30.09 -18.32
N PRO A 175 -27.27 -28.85 -18.31
CA PRO A 175 -26.77 -27.79 -19.17
C PRO A 175 -25.30 -27.54 -18.94
N ALA A 176 -24.55 -27.32 -20.00
CA ALA A 176 -23.15 -26.85 -19.89
C ALA A 176 -23.12 -25.40 -19.37
N LEU A 177 -22.01 -25.05 -18.74
CA LEU A 177 -21.72 -23.66 -18.40
C LEU A 177 -21.45 -22.86 -19.70
N THR A 178 -21.92 -21.64 -19.74
CA THR A 178 -21.65 -20.68 -20.82
C THR A 178 -21.21 -19.35 -20.22
N LEU A 179 -20.53 -18.51 -20.99
CA LEU A 179 -20.24 -17.14 -20.56
C LEU A 179 -21.55 -16.39 -20.30
N ASN A 180 -21.58 -15.63 -19.22
CA ASN A 180 -22.71 -14.77 -18.90
C ASN A 180 -22.74 -13.59 -19.89
N PHE A 181 -23.91 -13.29 -20.46
CA PHE A 181 -24.06 -12.25 -21.47
C PHE A 181 -23.63 -10.86 -21.01
N ASN A 182 -23.99 -10.49 -19.77
CA ASN A 182 -23.65 -9.19 -19.19
C ASN A 182 -22.74 -9.37 -17.99
N THR A 183 -21.46 -9.63 -18.23
CA THR A 183 -20.47 -9.81 -17.17
C THR A 183 -19.22 -8.95 -17.41
N ASP A 184 -18.73 -8.33 -16.34
CA ASP A 184 -17.42 -7.69 -16.27
C ASP A 184 -16.30 -8.71 -16.01
N ALA A 185 -16.66 -9.91 -15.56
CA ALA A 185 -15.70 -10.95 -15.15
C ALA A 185 -14.75 -11.35 -16.28
N TYR A 186 -15.26 -11.47 -17.50
CA TYR A 186 -14.45 -11.85 -18.65
C TYR A 186 -13.36 -10.81 -18.97
N GLN A 187 -13.73 -9.52 -19.00
CA GLN A 187 -12.77 -8.44 -19.26
C GLN A 187 -11.76 -8.30 -18.10
N ASN A 188 -12.23 -8.40 -16.86
CA ASN A 188 -11.37 -8.34 -15.69
C ASN A 188 -10.39 -9.52 -15.67
N PHE A 189 -10.82 -10.72 -16.00
CA PHE A 189 -9.96 -11.89 -16.12
C PHE A 189 -8.89 -11.70 -17.21
N CYS A 190 -9.31 -11.42 -18.47
CA CYS A 190 -8.37 -11.25 -19.57
C CYS A 190 -7.40 -10.09 -19.34
N GLY A 191 -7.89 -8.98 -18.78
CA GLY A 191 -7.07 -7.83 -18.45
C GLY A 191 -6.09 -8.10 -17.29
N SER A 192 -6.47 -8.94 -16.32
CA SER A 192 -5.54 -9.34 -15.24
C SER A 192 -4.41 -10.23 -15.78
N VAL A 193 -4.69 -11.12 -16.74
CA VAL A 193 -3.66 -11.88 -17.44
C VAL A 193 -2.74 -10.94 -18.24
N ALA A 194 -3.30 -9.96 -18.95
CA ALA A 194 -2.51 -8.96 -19.67
C ALA A 194 -1.64 -8.11 -18.70
N ALA A 195 -2.17 -7.74 -17.55
CA ALA A 195 -1.44 -7.02 -16.50
C ALA A 195 -0.29 -7.85 -15.91
N ALA A 196 -0.52 -9.15 -15.65
CA ALA A 196 0.53 -10.05 -15.20
C ALA A 196 1.68 -10.15 -16.21
N ARG A 197 1.38 -10.08 -17.51
CA ARG A 197 2.40 -10.08 -18.58
C ARG A 197 3.29 -8.84 -18.61
N LEU A 198 2.92 -7.75 -17.94
CA LEU A 198 3.80 -6.57 -17.81
C LEU A 198 5.05 -6.85 -16.96
N GLY A 199 5.04 -7.92 -16.15
CA GLY A 199 6.17 -8.28 -15.28
C GLY A 199 6.43 -7.26 -14.18
N ILE A 200 5.40 -6.56 -13.73
CA ILE A 200 5.50 -5.55 -12.66
C ILE A 200 5.77 -6.26 -11.32
N PRO A 201 6.85 -5.93 -10.59
CA PRO A 201 7.23 -6.64 -9.38
C PRO A 201 6.45 -6.13 -8.16
N GLU A 202 5.13 -6.09 -8.25
CA GLU A 202 4.27 -5.64 -7.17
C GLU A 202 2.90 -6.33 -7.19
N VAL A 203 2.17 -6.20 -6.08
CA VAL A 203 0.77 -6.60 -5.99
C VAL A 203 -0.09 -5.51 -6.61
N GLY A 204 -0.93 -5.88 -7.58
CA GLY A 204 -1.86 -4.96 -8.23
C GLY A 204 -3.30 -5.46 -8.20
N VAL A 205 -4.25 -4.55 -8.32
CA VAL A 205 -5.66 -4.84 -8.57
C VAL A 205 -6.00 -4.41 -9.99
N TYR A 206 -6.43 -5.38 -10.80
CA TYR A 206 -6.96 -5.07 -12.12
C TYR A 206 -8.49 -5.08 -12.09
N PHE A 207 -9.10 -3.96 -12.43
CA PHE A 207 -10.56 -3.82 -12.48
C PHE A 207 -10.97 -2.71 -13.44
N ASP A 208 -12.05 -2.92 -14.18
CA ASP A 208 -12.60 -1.92 -15.12
C ASP A 208 -11.53 -1.28 -16.03
N SER A 209 -10.75 -2.13 -16.72
CA SER A 209 -9.68 -1.73 -17.65
C SER A 209 -8.48 -1.01 -17.04
N LYS A 210 -8.33 -0.98 -15.72
CA LYS A 210 -7.23 -0.31 -15.03
C LYS A 210 -6.49 -1.26 -14.08
N LEU A 211 -5.18 -1.09 -14.05
CA LEU A 211 -4.31 -1.71 -13.05
C LEU A 211 -3.94 -0.68 -11.99
N TYR A 212 -4.34 -0.92 -10.77
CA TYR A 212 -4.00 -0.11 -9.61
C TYR A 212 -2.98 -0.81 -8.73
N ARG A 213 -2.21 -0.06 -7.93
CA ARG A 213 -1.40 -0.63 -6.85
C ARG A 213 -2.31 -1.19 -5.77
N GLY A 214 -2.03 -2.42 -5.30
CA GLY A 214 -2.94 -3.18 -4.45
C GLY A 214 -3.27 -2.52 -3.11
N ASP A 215 -2.31 -1.87 -2.48
CA ASP A 215 -2.44 -1.18 -1.19
C ASP A 215 -2.95 0.27 -1.29
N ARG A 216 -3.35 0.70 -2.50
CA ARG A 216 -3.90 2.04 -2.77
C ARG A 216 -5.36 2.04 -3.20
N VAL A 217 -5.92 0.85 -3.35
CA VAL A 217 -7.26 0.62 -3.92
C VAL A 217 -8.33 0.66 -2.84
N LEU A 218 -9.52 1.15 -3.21
CA LEU A 218 -10.75 1.11 -2.43
C LEU A 218 -11.92 0.64 -3.28
N LYS A 219 -12.85 -0.12 -2.70
CA LYS A 219 -14.14 -0.40 -3.29
C LYS A 219 -15.04 0.84 -3.15
N ILE A 220 -15.31 1.51 -4.27
CA ILE A 220 -16.03 2.79 -4.30
C ILE A 220 -17.47 2.67 -4.76
N ASN A 221 -17.86 1.54 -5.37
CA ASN A 221 -19.21 1.35 -5.90
C ASN A 221 -19.65 -0.12 -5.76
N ALA A 222 -20.88 -0.32 -5.30
CA ALA A 222 -21.45 -1.65 -5.09
C ALA A 222 -22.34 -2.13 -6.27
N SER A 223 -22.61 -1.29 -7.26
CA SER A 223 -23.63 -1.54 -8.29
C SER A 223 -23.13 -1.37 -9.74
N GLU A 224 -22.01 -0.70 -9.94
CA GLU A 224 -21.41 -0.46 -11.24
C GLU A 224 -20.22 -1.37 -11.49
N PHE A 225 -19.86 -1.58 -12.76
CA PHE A 225 -18.65 -2.34 -13.12
C PHE A 225 -17.37 -1.61 -12.69
N ARG A 226 -17.37 -0.29 -12.67
CA ARG A 226 -16.34 0.51 -12.03
C ARG A 226 -16.48 0.46 -10.51
N ALA A 227 -16.18 -0.69 -9.91
CA ALA A 227 -16.35 -0.92 -8.49
C ALA A 227 -15.16 -0.45 -7.63
N PHE A 228 -13.98 -0.33 -8.21
CA PHE A 228 -12.74 0.05 -7.55
C PHE A 228 -12.11 1.30 -8.16
N ASP A 229 -11.43 2.06 -7.31
CA ASP A 229 -10.58 3.18 -7.71
C ASP A 229 -9.39 3.31 -6.75
N SER A 230 -8.38 4.08 -7.14
CA SER A 230 -7.23 4.44 -6.32
C SER A 230 -7.17 5.96 -6.16
N PRO A 231 -7.90 6.52 -5.18
CA PRO A 231 -8.14 7.96 -5.11
C PRO A 231 -6.89 8.81 -4.85
N ASN A 232 -5.91 8.23 -4.16
CA ASN A 232 -4.68 8.93 -3.76
C ASN A 232 -3.45 8.54 -4.60
N TYR A 233 -3.59 7.64 -5.58
CA TYR A 233 -2.47 7.23 -6.43
C TYR A 233 -2.96 6.90 -7.85
N PRO A 234 -2.28 7.33 -8.91
CA PRO A 234 -2.70 7.03 -10.29
C PRO A 234 -2.69 5.53 -10.60
N ALA A 235 -3.47 5.12 -11.60
CA ALA A 235 -3.38 3.77 -12.15
C ALA A 235 -1.97 3.50 -12.70
N LEU A 236 -1.49 2.27 -12.56
CA LEU A 236 -0.18 1.82 -13.04
C LEU A 236 -0.21 1.49 -14.54
N ALA A 237 -1.37 1.05 -15.03
CA ALA A 237 -1.62 0.77 -16.43
C ALA A 237 -3.11 0.88 -16.75
N GLU A 238 -3.41 1.10 -18.03
CA GLU A 238 -4.78 1.12 -18.56
C GLU A 238 -4.86 0.27 -19.82
N TYR A 239 -5.92 -0.55 -19.95
CA TYR A 239 -6.14 -1.43 -21.10
C TYR A 239 -7.26 -0.89 -21.98
N GLY A 240 -6.86 -0.19 -23.05
CA GLY A 240 -7.75 0.24 -24.12
C GLY A 240 -7.73 -0.75 -25.29
N ILE A 241 -7.27 -0.29 -26.47
CA ILE A 241 -6.94 -1.18 -27.59
C ILE A 241 -5.71 -2.01 -27.25
N GLU A 242 -4.74 -1.39 -26.60
CA GLU A 242 -3.52 -2.01 -26.06
C GLU A 242 -3.34 -1.61 -24.61
N MET A 243 -2.48 -2.35 -23.88
CA MET A 243 -2.12 -2.03 -22.52
C MET A 243 -1.10 -0.88 -22.51
N THR A 244 -1.51 0.27 -22.01
CA THR A 244 -0.62 1.41 -21.75
C THR A 244 -0.12 1.33 -20.32
N GLN A 245 1.21 1.30 -20.11
CA GLN A 245 1.84 1.23 -18.80
C GLN A 245 2.52 2.55 -18.43
N TYR A 246 2.46 2.90 -17.15
CA TYR A 246 3.06 4.11 -16.59
C TYR A 246 4.27 3.73 -15.70
N GLY A 247 5.39 3.39 -16.34
CA GLY A 247 6.56 2.81 -15.69
C GLY A 247 7.14 3.63 -14.54
N ASP A 248 7.03 4.96 -14.59
CA ASP A 248 7.51 5.85 -13.51
C ASP A 248 6.65 5.78 -12.24
N LEU A 249 5.45 5.19 -12.33
CA LEU A 249 4.55 5.00 -11.19
C LEU A 249 4.74 3.63 -10.52
N MET A 250 5.40 2.69 -11.20
CA MET A 250 5.59 1.32 -10.73
C MET A 250 6.72 1.22 -9.72
N LEU A 251 6.59 0.30 -8.76
CA LEU A 251 7.68 -0.02 -7.86
C LEU A 251 8.86 -0.59 -8.66
N PRO A 252 10.09 -0.23 -8.31
CA PRO A 252 11.25 -0.91 -8.86
C PRO A 252 11.31 -2.31 -8.26
N GLY A 253 11.68 -3.28 -9.01
CA GLY A 253 11.92 -4.63 -8.48
C GLY A 253 13.04 -4.67 -7.43
N PRO A 254 13.43 -5.89 -7.00
CA PRO A 254 14.56 -6.08 -6.09
C PRO A 254 15.83 -5.45 -6.66
N VAL A 255 16.57 -4.76 -5.80
CA VAL A 255 17.80 -4.03 -6.18
C VAL A 255 18.99 -4.92 -6.51
N GLY A 256 18.95 -6.17 -6.10
CA GLY A 256 19.97 -7.17 -6.34
C GLY A 256 19.39 -8.57 -6.42
N ALA A 257 20.11 -9.47 -7.05
CA ALA A 257 19.68 -10.86 -7.16
C ALA A 257 19.60 -11.57 -5.80
N ASP A 258 20.36 -11.13 -4.82
CA ASP A 258 20.42 -11.68 -3.47
C ASP A 258 19.17 -11.38 -2.64
N VAL A 259 18.53 -10.23 -2.89
CA VAL A 259 17.28 -9.82 -2.21
C VAL A 259 16.01 -10.14 -3.01
N SER A 260 16.16 -10.65 -4.25
CA SER A 260 15.02 -11.10 -5.06
C SER A 260 14.43 -12.39 -4.52
N LEU A 261 13.11 -12.53 -4.51
CA LEU A 261 12.44 -13.81 -4.23
C LEU A 261 12.75 -14.91 -5.26
N ASP A 262 13.38 -14.59 -6.38
CA ASP A 262 13.96 -15.61 -7.29
C ASP A 262 15.20 -16.28 -6.69
N ASN A 263 15.81 -15.67 -5.67
CA ASN A 263 16.89 -16.25 -4.90
C ASN A 263 16.36 -17.20 -3.83
N ALA A 264 16.87 -18.42 -3.77
CA ALA A 264 16.40 -19.44 -2.84
C ALA A 264 16.56 -19.03 -1.35
N THR A 265 17.58 -18.24 -1.00
CA THR A 265 17.81 -17.77 0.37
C THR A 265 16.79 -16.70 0.74
N ALA A 266 16.54 -15.73 -0.12
CA ALA A 266 15.54 -14.69 0.08
C ALA A 266 14.13 -15.31 0.14
N LEU A 267 13.81 -16.26 -0.75
CA LEU A 267 12.54 -16.99 -0.72
C LEU A 267 12.35 -17.78 0.59
N ALA A 268 13.39 -18.44 1.08
CA ALA A 268 13.35 -19.14 2.36
C ALA A 268 13.14 -18.18 3.55
N ALA A 269 13.75 -17.00 3.52
CA ALA A 269 13.53 -15.97 4.53
C ALA A 269 12.07 -15.48 4.52
N ALA A 270 11.49 -15.23 3.33
CA ALA A 270 10.09 -14.84 3.20
C ALA A 270 9.13 -15.92 3.74
N LYS A 271 9.36 -17.18 3.42
CA LYS A 271 8.58 -18.31 3.97
C LYS A 271 8.68 -18.41 5.49
N THR A 272 9.87 -18.20 6.03
CA THR A 272 10.09 -18.21 7.49
C THR A 272 9.33 -17.08 8.17
N GLN A 273 9.41 -15.86 7.64
CA GLN A 273 8.66 -14.72 8.17
C GLN A 273 7.14 -14.95 8.07
N LEU A 274 6.66 -15.44 6.91
CA LEU A 274 5.24 -15.73 6.73
C LEU A 274 4.74 -16.77 7.72
N THR A 275 5.52 -17.82 7.99
CA THR A 275 5.18 -18.83 9.01
C THR A 275 5.00 -18.20 10.39
N ALA A 276 5.89 -17.28 10.76
CA ALA A 276 5.80 -16.58 12.04
C ALA A 276 4.58 -15.63 12.09
N ILE A 277 4.30 -14.90 10.99
CA ILE A 277 3.12 -14.05 10.88
C ILE A 277 1.85 -14.88 11.00
N THR A 278 1.74 -15.99 10.27
CA THR A 278 0.59 -16.91 10.31
C THR A 278 0.30 -17.40 11.73
N ALA A 279 1.34 -17.71 12.49
CA ALA A 279 1.18 -18.17 13.87
C ALA A 279 0.71 -17.06 14.85
N ALA A 280 0.85 -15.80 14.48
CA ALA A 280 0.61 -14.66 15.37
C ALA A 280 -0.58 -13.77 14.93
N ILE A 281 -1.00 -13.80 13.66
CA ILE A 281 -1.89 -12.80 13.07
C ILE A 281 -3.25 -12.73 13.78
N ASP A 282 -3.83 -13.84 14.12
CA ASP A 282 -5.12 -13.91 14.82
C ASP A 282 -5.03 -13.47 16.28
N SER A 283 -3.80 -13.39 16.84
CA SER A 283 -3.53 -12.88 18.18
C SER A 283 -3.22 -11.38 18.22
N ASN A 284 -3.17 -10.73 17.05
CA ASN A 284 -2.90 -9.32 16.88
C ASN A 284 -4.07 -8.58 16.18
N PRO A 285 -5.29 -8.65 16.73
CA PRO A 285 -6.45 -8.03 16.09
C PRO A 285 -6.29 -6.51 16.04
N VAL A 286 -6.59 -5.95 14.86
CA VAL A 286 -6.66 -4.51 14.60
C VAL A 286 -8.08 -4.18 14.17
N MET A 287 -8.62 -3.07 14.70
CA MET A 287 -9.99 -2.65 14.43
C MET A 287 -10.01 -1.27 13.76
N GLN A 288 -10.93 -1.07 12.82
CA GLN A 288 -11.29 0.23 12.29
C GLN A 288 -12.41 0.84 13.15
N LEU A 289 -12.28 2.13 13.46
CA LEU A 289 -13.28 2.89 14.22
C LEU A 289 -13.58 4.20 13.50
N PRO A 290 -14.71 4.28 12.77
CA PRO A 290 -15.11 5.53 12.13
C PRO A 290 -15.53 6.57 13.15
N ALA A 291 -15.16 7.83 12.90
CA ALA A 291 -15.72 8.96 13.62
C ALA A 291 -17.19 9.17 13.21
N PHE A 292 -18.05 9.36 14.19
CA PHE A 292 -19.47 9.70 13.97
C PHE A 292 -19.97 10.62 15.08
N PRO A 293 -21.02 11.43 14.83
CA PRO A 293 -21.63 12.25 15.87
C PRO A 293 -22.24 11.37 16.97
N ALA A 294 -21.66 11.41 18.17
CA ALA A 294 -22.09 10.64 19.32
C ALA A 294 -22.11 11.51 20.58
N PRO A 295 -23.00 11.25 21.56
CA PRO A 295 -23.00 11.95 22.85
C PRO A 295 -21.68 11.70 23.60
N TYR A 296 -21.13 12.77 24.22
CA TYR A 296 -19.93 12.66 25.06
C TYR A 296 -19.95 13.58 26.31
N SER A 297 -20.89 14.51 26.41
CA SER A 297 -20.87 15.52 27.48
C SER A 297 -22.22 15.77 28.15
N VAL A 298 -23.23 14.98 27.86
CA VAL A 298 -24.57 15.18 28.46
C VAL A 298 -24.60 14.53 29.84
N PRO A 299 -25.09 15.22 30.90
CA PRO A 299 -25.26 14.59 32.21
C PRO A 299 -26.08 13.29 32.10
N ASN A 300 -25.53 12.19 32.59
CA ASN A 300 -26.09 10.83 32.53
C ASN A 300 -26.12 10.17 31.13
N ALA A 301 -25.48 10.73 30.09
CA ALA A 301 -25.25 10.04 28.83
C ALA A 301 -23.88 9.36 28.84
N THR A 302 -23.82 8.17 28.26
CA THR A 302 -22.56 7.45 28.03
C THR A 302 -21.75 8.18 26.96
N ALA A 303 -20.44 8.25 27.12
CA ALA A 303 -19.53 8.71 26.08
C ALA A 303 -19.29 7.57 25.08
N VAL A 304 -20.23 7.31 24.18
CA VAL A 304 -20.30 6.08 23.35
C VAL A 304 -18.98 5.70 22.69
N ILE A 305 -18.29 6.66 22.06
CA ILE A 305 -17.01 6.37 21.40
C ILE A 305 -15.93 6.01 22.43
N ALA A 306 -15.87 6.71 23.58
CA ALA A 306 -14.92 6.40 24.64
C ALA A 306 -15.17 5.02 25.26
N ASP A 307 -16.45 4.67 25.46
CA ASP A 307 -16.85 3.36 25.98
C ASP A 307 -16.50 2.24 24.99
N LEU A 308 -16.69 2.46 23.68
CA LEU A 308 -16.28 1.52 22.63
C LEU A 308 -14.76 1.32 22.63
N ILE A 309 -13.97 2.39 22.66
CA ILE A 309 -12.51 2.32 22.72
C ILE A 309 -12.07 1.51 23.95
N THR A 310 -12.63 1.83 25.10
CA THR A 310 -12.32 1.15 26.37
C THR A 310 -12.67 -0.34 26.31
N ALA A 311 -13.85 -0.67 25.79
CA ALA A 311 -14.29 -2.05 25.63
C ALA A 311 -13.38 -2.83 24.68
N CYS A 312 -13.03 -2.26 23.53
CA CYS A 312 -12.15 -2.88 22.54
C CYS A 312 -10.74 -3.13 23.10
N ALA A 313 -10.16 -2.12 23.76
CA ALA A 313 -8.87 -2.28 24.44
C ALA A 313 -8.92 -3.37 25.51
N GLY A 314 -10.01 -3.44 26.28
CA GLY A 314 -10.27 -4.49 27.28
C GLY A 314 -10.38 -5.90 26.70
N GLN A 315 -10.81 -6.04 25.44
CA GLN A 315 -10.86 -7.31 24.71
C GLN A 315 -9.52 -7.70 24.04
N GLY A 316 -8.47 -6.90 24.23
CA GLY A 316 -7.14 -7.22 23.76
C GLY A 316 -6.83 -6.81 22.32
N ILE A 317 -7.59 -5.86 21.74
CA ILE A 317 -7.27 -5.23 20.45
C ILE A 317 -5.84 -4.64 20.53
N LYS A 318 -5.00 -4.98 19.54
CA LYS A 318 -3.59 -4.57 19.49
C LYS A 318 -3.37 -3.32 18.65
N GLY A 319 -4.27 -3.03 17.71
CA GLY A 319 -4.23 -1.83 16.90
C GLY A 319 -5.62 -1.24 16.72
N LEU A 320 -5.69 0.08 16.63
CA LEU A 320 -6.92 0.84 16.38
C LEU A 320 -6.66 1.84 15.27
N VAL A 321 -7.32 1.65 14.13
CA VAL A 321 -7.30 2.59 13.01
C VAL A 321 -8.51 3.51 13.17
N LEU A 322 -8.26 4.77 13.48
CA LEU A 322 -9.28 5.80 13.55
C LEU A 322 -9.59 6.26 12.12
N GLU A 323 -10.83 6.15 11.70
CA GLU A 323 -11.31 6.76 10.46
C GLU A 323 -11.88 8.15 10.81
N SER A 324 -10.97 9.11 10.86
CA SER A 324 -11.24 10.49 11.27
C SER A 324 -12.00 11.28 10.20
N TYR A 325 -12.54 12.43 10.57
CA TYR A 325 -13.09 13.41 9.63
C TYR A 325 -11.97 14.16 8.91
N GLY A 326 -12.21 14.52 7.65
CA GLY A 326 -11.35 15.39 6.85
C GLY A 326 -9.88 14.98 6.89
N GLU A 327 -9.02 15.89 7.32
CA GLU A 327 -7.57 15.71 7.37
C GLU A 327 -7.06 15.13 8.71
N GLY A 328 -7.84 14.25 9.38
CA GLY A 328 -7.44 13.65 10.66
C GLY A 328 -8.06 14.32 11.88
N ASN A 329 -9.29 14.81 11.77
CA ASN A 329 -10.02 15.40 12.88
C ASN A 329 -10.85 14.33 13.60
N PHE A 330 -10.53 14.02 14.83
CA PHE A 330 -11.29 13.07 15.65
C PHE A 330 -11.90 13.76 16.87
N PRO A 331 -13.12 13.40 17.32
CA PRO A 331 -13.70 14.00 18.51
C PRO A 331 -12.91 13.62 19.76
N SER A 332 -12.52 14.60 20.58
CA SER A 332 -11.82 14.36 21.85
C SER A 332 -12.76 14.06 23.02
N GLY A 333 -14.03 14.42 22.88
CA GLY A 333 -14.98 14.47 24.00
C GLY A 333 -14.94 15.80 24.78
N ASN A 334 -14.18 16.79 24.31
CA ASN A 334 -14.18 18.16 24.79
C ASN A 334 -14.29 19.13 23.58
N PRO A 335 -15.26 20.09 23.59
CA PRO A 335 -15.41 21.02 22.47
C PRO A 335 -14.30 22.10 22.41
N ASP A 336 -13.56 22.33 23.50
CA ASP A 336 -12.49 23.30 23.55
C ASP A 336 -11.20 22.71 22.96
N HIS A 337 -10.42 23.52 22.27
CA HIS A 337 -9.26 23.06 21.50
C HIS A 337 -7.97 23.82 21.83
N PRO A 338 -6.82 23.12 21.76
CA PRO A 338 -6.66 21.66 21.67
C PRO A 338 -7.01 20.99 23.01
N ALA A 339 -7.77 19.90 22.97
CA ALA A 339 -8.12 19.16 24.18
C ALA A 339 -6.88 18.66 24.92
N GLY A 340 -6.90 18.72 26.26
CA GLY A 340 -5.80 18.31 27.10
C GLY A 340 -4.61 19.27 27.13
N ASP A 341 -4.77 20.54 26.69
CA ASP A 341 -3.71 21.54 26.77
C ASP A 341 -3.60 22.14 28.18
N PRO A 342 -2.55 21.79 28.97
CA PRO A 342 -2.35 22.34 30.30
C PRO A 342 -1.80 23.76 30.29
N THR A 343 -1.32 24.27 29.13
CA THR A 343 -0.66 25.58 29.00
C THR A 343 -1.64 26.69 28.64
N ALA A 344 -2.85 26.33 28.17
CA ALA A 344 -3.91 27.29 27.91
C ALA A 344 -4.35 28.00 29.18
N THR A 345 -4.95 29.19 29.06
CA THR A 345 -5.44 29.98 30.21
C THR A 345 -6.93 30.31 30.01
N PRO A 346 -7.82 29.63 30.72
CA PRO A 346 -7.58 28.50 31.65
C PRO A 346 -7.13 27.22 30.91
N PRO A 347 -6.50 26.26 31.61
CA PRO A 347 -6.14 24.97 31.01
C PRO A 347 -7.35 24.27 30.39
N ILE A 348 -7.15 23.67 29.20
CA ILE A 348 -8.21 22.93 28.50
C ILE A 348 -8.15 21.47 28.94
N PRO A 349 -9.20 20.93 29.57
CA PRO A 349 -9.19 19.55 30.04
C PRO A 349 -9.22 18.55 28.87
N ALA A 350 -8.70 17.35 29.10
CA ALA A 350 -8.91 16.20 28.24
C ALA A 350 -10.39 15.81 28.21
N GLY A 351 -10.88 15.39 27.04
CA GLY A 351 -12.21 14.82 26.93
C GLY A 351 -12.23 13.32 27.23
N ALA A 352 -13.42 12.73 27.32
CA ALA A 352 -13.57 11.30 27.61
C ALA A 352 -12.91 10.40 26.53
N ILE A 353 -13.00 10.80 25.25
CA ILE A 353 -12.42 10.04 24.14
C ILE A 353 -10.90 10.17 24.15
N TYR A 354 -10.36 11.36 24.42
CA TYR A 354 -8.93 11.58 24.64
C TYR A 354 -8.40 10.61 25.72
N THR A 355 -9.04 10.60 26.89
CA THR A 355 -8.64 9.75 28.02
C THR A 355 -8.70 8.26 27.69
N ALA A 356 -9.72 7.82 26.93
CA ALA A 356 -9.85 6.43 26.52
C ALA A 356 -8.73 6.01 25.53
N LEU A 357 -8.38 6.87 24.56
CA LEU A 357 -7.28 6.62 23.62
C LEU A 357 -5.93 6.63 24.34
N GLU A 358 -5.69 7.59 25.23
CA GLU A 358 -4.45 7.64 26.03
C GLU A 358 -4.26 6.37 26.88
N ALA A 359 -5.36 5.90 27.52
CA ALA A 359 -5.34 4.66 28.28
C ALA A 359 -5.07 3.43 27.39
N ALA A 360 -5.69 3.35 26.21
CA ALA A 360 -5.46 2.28 25.25
C ALA A 360 -4.01 2.26 24.75
N ASN A 361 -3.45 3.42 24.41
CA ASN A 361 -2.03 3.52 23.99
C ASN A 361 -1.08 3.15 25.14
N THR A 362 -1.35 3.59 26.37
CA THR A 362 -0.58 3.23 27.57
C THR A 362 -0.62 1.72 27.82
N ALA A 363 -1.74 1.06 27.52
CA ALA A 363 -1.88 -0.39 27.61
C ALA A 363 -1.21 -1.15 26.45
N GLY A 364 -0.64 -0.44 25.47
CA GLY A 364 0.10 -1.02 24.35
C GLY A 364 -0.68 -1.15 23.04
N THR A 365 -1.91 -0.63 22.95
CA THR A 365 -2.65 -0.56 21.68
C THR A 365 -2.01 0.51 20.78
N ILE A 366 -1.63 0.14 19.56
CA ILE A 366 -1.15 1.10 18.55
C ILE A 366 -2.35 1.81 17.94
N ILE A 367 -2.32 3.14 17.95
CA ILE A 367 -3.36 3.98 17.37
C ILE A 367 -2.82 4.57 16.07
N VAL A 368 -3.58 4.41 14.97
CA VAL A 368 -3.27 4.97 13.66
C VAL A 368 -4.41 5.87 13.24
N ASP A 369 -4.12 7.15 13.03
CA ASP A 369 -5.09 8.13 12.55
C ASP A 369 -5.13 8.13 11.04
N SER A 370 -6.22 7.62 10.47
CA SER A 370 -6.56 7.59 9.04
C SER A 370 -7.73 8.53 8.77
N THR A 371 -8.33 8.49 7.60
CA THR A 371 -9.52 9.29 7.28
C THR A 371 -10.60 8.44 6.61
N GLN A 372 -11.86 8.68 6.95
CA GLN A 372 -13.01 8.12 6.24
C GLN A 372 -13.32 8.82 4.90
N VAL A 373 -12.61 9.90 4.60
CA VAL A 373 -12.74 10.60 3.32
C VAL A 373 -11.99 9.80 2.26
N ILE A 374 -12.64 9.55 1.13
CA ILE A 374 -12.15 8.64 0.07
C ILE A 374 -10.80 9.10 -0.48
N ALA A 375 -10.58 10.41 -0.64
CA ALA A 375 -9.34 10.99 -1.14
C ALA A 375 -8.83 12.08 -0.20
N GLY A 376 -7.54 12.12 0.02
CA GLY A 376 -6.86 13.12 0.85
C GLY A 376 -5.79 12.51 1.74
N THR A 377 -5.29 13.31 2.67
CA THR A 377 -4.20 12.93 3.58
C THR A 377 -4.54 13.37 5.01
N VAL A 378 -4.02 12.63 5.97
CA VAL A 378 -4.09 13.01 7.38
C VAL A 378 -2.98 14.03 7.68
N ASN A 379 -3.38 15.18 8.22
CA ASN A 379 -2.50 16.24 8.65
C ASN A 379 -2.93 16.78 10.02
N ASN A 380 -2.49 16.11 11.06
CA ASN A 380 -2.86 16.44 12.45
C ASN A 380 -2.45 17.84 12.89
N SER A 381 -1.57 18.52 12.14
CA SER A 381 -1.18 19.90 12.44
C SER A 381 -2.10 20.96 11.78
N ALA A 382 -2.98 20.56 10.86
CA ALA A 382 -3.83 21.50 10.12
C ALA A 382 -4.93 22.13 11.00
N TYR A 383 -5.50 21.36 11.92
CA TYR A 383 -6.63 21.78 12.74
C TYR A 383 -6.44 21.43 14.22
N ALA A 384 -6.86 22.31 15.11
CA ALA A 384 -6.81 22.07 16.55
C ALA A 384 -7.62 20.83 16.99
N SER A 385 -8.65 20.46 16.24
CA SER A 385 -9.46 19.25 16.47
C SER A 385 -8.73 17.93 16.17
N GLY A 386 -7.64 17.97 15.43
CA GLY A 386 -6.73 16.83 15.19
C GLY A 386 -5.40 16.95 15.94
N ALA A 387 -4.99 18.15 16.32
CA ALA A 387 -3.65 18.44 16.85
C ALA A 387 -3.35 17.78 18.21
N TRP A 388 -4.35 17.29 18.90
CA TRP A 388 -4.20 16.58 20.17
C TRP A 388 -3.90 15.06 20.00
N LEU A 389 -4.21 14.49 18.83
CA LEU A 389 -4.08 13.04 18.57
C LEU A 389 -2.64 12.50 18.78
N PRO A 390 -1.57 13.19 18.38
CA PRO A 390 -0.21 12.76 18.70
C PRO A 390 0.07 12.66 20.20
N ASN A 391 -0.59 13.48 21.04
CA ASN A 391 -0.41 13.46 22.50
C ASN A 391 -0.92 12.15 23.13
N VAL A 392 -1.88 11.49 22.51
CA VAL A 392 -2.38 10.17 22.92
C VAL A 392 -1.68 9.02 22.17
N GLY A 393 -0.58 9.32 21.45
CA GLY A 393 0.23 8.34 20.74
C GLY A 393 -0.33 7.90 19.39
N ALA A 394 -1.27 8.64 18.82
CA ALA A 394 -1.78 8.34 17.49
C ALA A 394 -0.72 8.67 16.41
N LEU A 395 -0.51 7.71 15.51
CA LEU A 395 0.40 7.81 14.37
C LEU A 395 -0.39 8.29 13.14
N SER A 396 0.18 9.18 12.34
CA SER A 396 -0.47 9.58 11.09
C SER A 396 -0.36 8.46 10.05
N ALA A 397 -1.49 8.10 9.45
CA ALA A 397 -1.54 7.23 8.27
C ALA A 397 -1.14 7.97 6.98
N SER A 398 -0.92 9.28 7.02
CA SER A 398 -0.72 10.10 5.82
C SER A 398 -1.87 9.89 4.83
N ASP A 399 -1.56 9.42 3.62
CA ASP A 399 -2.54 9.16 2.56
C ASP A 399 -2.81 7.66 2.33
N MET A 400 -2.45 6.79 3.29
CA MET A 400 -2.86 5.38 3.27
C MET A 400 -4.39 5.25 3.31
N THR A 401 -4.89 4.25 2.61
CA THR A 401 -6.30 3.84 2.79
C THR A 401 -6.50 3.26 4.18
N PRO A 402 -7.70 3.32 4.76
CA PRO A 402 -8.01 2.65 6.03
C PRO A 402 -7.70 1.15 6.00
N MET A 403 -7.93 0.47 4.86
CA MET A 403 -7.64 -0.94 4.64
C MET A 403 -6.14 -1.23 4.69
N ALA A 404 -5.33 -0.41 4.00
CA ALA A 404 -3.86 -0.50 4.07
C ALA A 404 -3.35 -0.23 5.49
N SER A 405 -3.92 0.75 6.19
CA SER A 405 -3.56 1.08 7.57
C SER A 405 -3.84 -0.09 8.52
N LEU A 406 -4.99 -0.76 8.37
CA LEU A 406 -5.36 -1.93 9.17
C LEU A 406 -4.41 -3.11 8.89
N THR A 407 -4.29 -3.50 7.62
CA THR A 407 -3.52 -4.69 7.22
C THR A 407 -2.04 -4.53 7.54
N LYS A 408 -1.45 -3.36 7.23
CA LYS A 408 -0.07 -3.02 7.57
C LYS A 408 0.20 -3.12 9.07
N THR A 409 -0.66 -2.49 9.89
CA THR A 409 -0.52 -2.53 11.35
C THR A 409 -0.60 -3.95 11.90
N MET A 410 -1.57 -4.73 11.45
CA MET A 410 -1.77 -6.12 11.89
C MET A 410 -0.57 -7.01 11.52
N ILE A 411 -0.07 -6.90 10.30
CA ILE A 411 1.05 -7.73 9.81
C ILE A 411 2.35 -7.32 10.50
N LEU A 412 2.63 -6.02 10.67
CA LEU A 412 3.81 -5.55 11.38
C LEU A 412 3.84 -6.00 12.85
N LEU A 413 2.71 -5.91 13.55
CA LEU A 413 2.56 -6.45 14.90
C LEU A 413 2.82 -7.95 14.95
N SER A 414 2.32 -8.70 13.95
CA SER A 414 2.49 -10.15 13.89
C SER A 414 3.92 -10.57 13.55
N ALA A 415 4.64 -9.76 12.77
CA ALA A 415 6.04 -9.99 12.42
C ALA A 415 7.01 -9.57 13.54
N ALA A 416 6.59 -8.70 14.46
CA ALA A 416 7.49 -8.01 15.40
C ALA A 416 8.33 -8.96 16.25
N THR A 417 7.73 -9.99 16.84
CA THR A 417 8.44 -10.95 17.71
C THR A 417 9.50 -11.73 16.94
N ALA A 418 9.17 -12.22 15.75
CA ALA A 418 10.10 -13.01 14.93
C ALA A 418 11.29 -12.18 14.44
N ASN A 419 11.07 -10.90 14.18
CA ASN A 419 12.11 -9.96 13.73
C ASN A 419 12.83 -9.25 14.89
N GLY A 420 12.40 -9.45 16.12
CA GLY A 420 12.97 -8.79 17.30
C GLY A 420 12.73 -7.28 17.31
N TRP A 421 11.67 -6.80 16.68
CA TRP A 421 11.34 -5.37 16.64
C TRP A 421 10.75 -4.89 17.95
N THR A 422 11.21 -3.72 18.39
CA THR A 422 10.59 -3.00 19.49
C THR A 422 9.27 -2.36 19.07
N ALA A 423 8.43 -1.99 20.04
CA ALA A 423 7.19 -1.27 19.75
C ALA A 423 7.43 0.04 18.98
N ASP A 424 8.51 0.76 19.27
CA ASP A 424 8.85 2.01 18.57
C ASP A 424 9.33 1.76 17.15
N GLN A 425 10.02 0.64 16.88
CA GLN A 425 10.34 0.24 15.51
C GLN A 425 9.09 -0.12 14.71
N VAL A 426 8.13 -0.83 15.30
CA VAL A 426 6.84 -1.10 14.66
C VAL A 426 6.09 0.21 14.35
N LYS A 427 6.03 1.15 15.30
CA LYS A 427 5.42 2.47 15.09
C LYS A 427 6.10 3.25 13.96
N THR A 428 7.42 3.19 13.89
CA THR A 428 8.19 3.79 12.79
C THR A 428 7.85 3.15 11.45
N LEU A 429 7.85 1.81 11.37
CA LEU A 429 7.54 1.08 10.15
C LEU A 429 6.12 1.34 9.65
N ILE A 430 5.14 1.53 10.54
CA ILE A 430 3.77 1.92 10.16
C ILE A 430 3.76 3.22 9.36
N GLN A 431 4.58 4.19 9.73
CA GLN A 431 4.63 5.51 9.11
C GLN A 431 5.59 5.62 7.91
N LEU A 432 6.44 4.60 7.68
CA LEU A 432 7.31 4.55 6.51
C LEU A 432 6.56 4.01 5.28
N ASN A 433 6.91 4.53 4.11
CA ASN A 433 6.54 3.88 2.84
C ASN A 433 7.40 2.62 2.68
N LEU A 434 6.76 1.46 2.67
CA LEU A 434 7.42 0.16 2.49
C LEU A 434 7.23 -0.38 1.06
N PHE A 435 6.00 -0.31 0.53
CA PHE A 435 5.65 -0.88 -0.78
C PHE A 435 4.76 0.04 -1.63
N GLY A 436 4.76 1.34 -1.35
CA GLY A 436 4.01 2.32 -2.12
C GLY A 436 2.66 2.70 -1.52
N GLU A 437 2.33 2.20 -0.35
CA GLU A 437 1.10 2.47 0.38
C GLU A 437 0.95 3.92 0.86
N ILE A 438 2.05 4.68 0.91
CA ILE A 438 2.10 6.10 1.30
C ILE A 438 2.82 6.89 0.21
N MET A 439 2.24 8.02 -0.24
CA MET A 439 2.93 8.95 -1.15
C MET A 439 3.94 9.85 -0.43
N ASN A 440 3.56 10.38 0.73
CA ASN A 440 4.44 11.20 1.54
C ASN A 440 5.45 10.32 2.26
N VAL A 441 6.69 10.37 1.77
CA VAL A 441 7.81 9.60 2.31
C VAL A 441 8.69 10.53 3.15
N SER A 442 9.27 9.98 4.22
CA SER A 442 10.27 10.68 5.03
C SER A 442 11.68 10.53 4.46
N ARG A 443 11.84 9.86 3.33
CA ARG A 443 13.14 9.55 2.72
C ARG A 443 13.05 9.41 1.21
N LEU A 444 14.19 9.61 0.53
CA LEU A 444 14.42 9.25 -0.87
C LEU A 444 15.46 8.15 -0.94
N ASP A 445 15.14 7.06 -1.62
CA ASP A 445 15.95 5.84 -1.67
C ASP A 445 16.70 5.74 -3.00
N SER A 446 18.02 5.53 -2.94
CA SER A 446 18.87 5.40 -4.13
C SER A 446 18.55 4.15 -4.96
N ARG A 447 18.02 3.08 -4.33
CA ARG A 447 17.62 1.86 -5.04
C ARG A 447 16.60 2.14 -6.14
N THR A 448 15.81 3.16 -5.94
CA THR A 448 14.69 3.49 -6.81
C THR A 448 14.96 4.71 -7.69
N ASN A 449 16.17 5.31 -7.62
CA ASN A 449 16.41 6.65 -8.15
C ASN A 449 15.32 7.62 -7.69
N ALA A 450 14.93 7.54 -6.40
CA ALA A 450 13.79 8.27 -5.88
C ALA A 450 13.93 9.77 -6.14
N THR A 451 12.88 10.36 -6.69
CA THR A 451 12.89 11.70 -7.24
C THR A 451 11.81 12.54 -6.60
N LEU A 452 12.16 13.76 -6.19
CA LEU A 452 11.19 14.83 -5.94
C LEU A 452 11.11 15.73 -7.17
N LEU A 453 9.95 15.73 -7.81
CA LEU A 453 9.61 16.71 -8.83
C LEU A 453 9.33 18.07 -8.17
N PRO A 454 9.35 19.19 -8.93
CA PRO A 454 8.97 20.49 -8.41
C PRO A 454 7.61 20.47 -7.72
N GLY A 455 7.55 20.94 -6.48
CA GLY A 455 6.36 20.90 -5.62
C GLY A 455 6.19 19.66 -4.75
N GLN A 456 6.91 18.58 -5.01
CA GLN A 456 6.89 17.39 -4.15
C GLN A 456 7.80 17.55 -2.92
N SER A 457 7.50 16.80 -1.86
CA SER A 457 8.24 16.90 -0.59
C SER A 457 8.36 15.55 0.11
N ILE A 458 9.38 15.45 0.97
CA ILE A 458 9.46 14.46 2.06
C ILE A 458 9.32 15.20 3.39
N MET A 459 8.86 14.51 4.43
CA MET A 459 8.53 15.10 5.72
C MET A 459 9.09 14.24 6.85
N ALA A 460 9.49 14.88 7.95
CA ALA A 460 9.77 14.14 9.18
C ALA A 460 8.53 13.35 9.62
N LEU A 461 8.71 12.17 10.22
CA LEU A 461 7.60 11.29 10.62
C LEU A 461 6.60 11.96 11.57
N ASP A 462 7.09 12.87 12.43
CA ASP A 462 6.27 13.64 13.36
C ASP A 462 5.69 14.94 12.76
N GLY A 463 5.90 15.17 11.45
CA GLY A 463 5.48 16.39 10.77
C GLY A 463 6.25 17.66 11.13
N SER A 464 7.27 17.55 11.99
CA SER A 464 8.00 18.72 12.53
C SER A 464 8.86 19.46 11.51
N ALA A 465 9.23 18.83 10.40
CA ALA A 465 10.03 19.43 9.33
C ALA A 465 9.67 18.82 7.97
N LYS A 466 9.86 19.61 6.92
CA LYS A 466 9.59 19.24 5.53
C LYS A 466 10.72 19.67 4.62
N LEU A 467 11.18 18.79 3.73
CA LEU A 467 12.02 19.12 2.59
C LEU A 467 11.13 19.14 1.34
N ILE A 468 10.95 20.30 0.75
CA ILE A 468 10.22 20.49 -0.52
C ILE A 468 11.21 20.78 -1.63
N ASN A 469 11.00 20.20 -2.81
CA ASN A 469 11.65 20.68 -4.03
C ASN A 469 10.80 21.85 -4.60
N ASP A 470 11.07 23.06 -4.11
CA ASP A 470 10.31 24.25 -4.50
C ASP A 470 10.52 24.58 -5.99
N PRO A 471 9.45 24.86 -6.76
CA PRO A 471 9.53 25.09 -8.21
C PRO A 471 10.41 26.28 -8.61
N SER A 472 10.63 27.24 -7.71
CA SER A 472 11.38 28.45 -7.97
C SER A 472 12.79 28.43 -7.40
N SER A 473 12.96 27.77 -6.25
CA SER A 473 14.17 27.84 -5.42
C SER A 473 14.94 26.54 -5.31
N GLY A 474 14.33 25.39 -5.72
CA GLY A 474 14.90 24.06 -5.52
C GLY A 474 14.63 23.51 -4.11
N PRO A 475 15.46 22.58 -3.63
CA PRO A 475 15.22 21.95 -2.34
C PRO A 475 15.34 22.95 -1.19
N ILE A 476 14.27 23.04 -0.39
CA ILE A 476 14.20 23.86 0.82
C ILE A 476 13.67 22.99 1.96
N MET A 477 14.37 22.98 3.08
CA MET A 477 13.89 22.39 4.33
C MET A 477 13.35 23.47 5.25
N THR A 478 12.14 23.28 5.73
CA THR A 478 11.49 24.16 6.71
C THR A 478 10.99 23.36 7.90
N ALA A 479 10.90 24.00 9.06
CA ALA A 479 10.13 23.49 10.19
C ALA A 479 8.62 23.62 9.91
N SER A 480 7.79 22.96 10.75
CA SER A 480 6.33 22.99 10.64
C SER A 480 5.73 24.40 10.77
N ASP A 481 6.38 25.31 11.49
CA ASP A 481 6.00 26.73 11.62
C ASP A 481 6.46 27.60 10.44
N GLY A 482 7.09 27.00 9.41
CA GLY A 482 7.62 27.70 8.24
C GLY A 482 9.04 28.26 8.43
N THR A 483 9.66 28.08 9.58
CA THR A 483 11.06 28.51 9.81
C THR A 483 11.99 27.81 8.83
N PHE A 484 12.80 28.61 8.11
CA PHE A 484 13.83 28.09 7.19
C PHE A 484 14.91 27.33 7.97
N LEU A 485 15.24 26.12 7.52
CA LEU A 485 16.26 25.28 8.15
C LEU A 485 17.46 25.06 7.22
N TRP A 486 17.23 24.73 5.94
CA TRP A 486 18.30 24.38 5.02
C TRP A 486 17.88 24.52 3.56
N ALA A 487 18.85 24.87 2.71
CA ALA A 487 18.81 24.72 1.25
C ALA A 487 20.25 24.63 0.70
N PRO A 488 20.48 23.95 -0.45
CA PRO A 488 21.82 23.80 -1.02
C PRO A 488 22.45 25.12 -1.47
N PHE A 489 21.62 26.15 -1.75
CA PHE A 489 22.05 27.49 -2.19
C PHE A 489 21.79 28.54 -1.12
N GLY A 490 21.55 28.15 0.14
CA GLY A 490 21.05 29.06 1.15
C GLY A 490 19.66 29.59 0.78
N SER A 491 19.47 30.93 0.89
CA SER A 491 18.22 31.59 0.50
C SER A 491 18.19 32.01 -0.98
N ALA A 492 19.25 31.73 -1.74
CA ALA A 492 19.35 32.16 -3.15
C ALA A 492 18.63 31.15 -4.07
N ALA A 493 17.92 31.66 -5.08
CA ALA A 493 17.28 30.84 -6.09
C ALA A 493 18.32 30.06 -6.91
N ALA A 494 18.07 28.77 -7.12
CA ALA A 494 18.93 27.85 -7.87
C ALA A 494 18.72 27.91 -9.39
N GLY A 495 18.50 29.05 -9.98
CA GLY A 495 18.14 29.15 -11.39
C GLY A 495 16.74 28.57 -11.66
N LYS A 496 16.57 27.68 -12.66
CA LYS A 496 15.29 26.98 -12.90
C LYS A 496 15.42 25.53 -12.44
N PRO A 497 15.16 25.23 -11.17
CA PRO A 497 15.26 23.89 -10.65
C PRO A 497 14.25 22.96 -11.33
N GLY A 498 14.66 21.74 -11.56
CA GLY A 498 13.82 20.67 -12.09
C GLY A 498 13.62 19.60 -11.04
N ARG A 499 14.34 18.49 -11.08
CA ARG A 499 14.14 17.34 -10.20
C ARG A 499 15.30 17.15 -9.23
N LEU A 500 14.99 16.83 -7.98
CA LEU A 500 15.95 16.35 -6.99
C LEU A 500 15.93 14.83 -7.02
N VAL A 501 17.06 14.19 -7.28
CA VAL A 501 17.17 12.73 -7.46
C VAL A 501 18.18 12.16 -6.48
N MET A 502 17.76 11.17 -5.71
CA MET A 502 18.68 10.29 -4.99
C MET A 502 19.08 9.16 -5.95
N GLN A 503 20.24 9.30 -6.58
CA GLN A 503 20.69 8.39 -7.64
C GLN A 503 21.13 7.02 -7.09
N ASN A 504 21.13 6.00 -7.94
CA ASN A 504 21.52 4.64 -7.57
C ASN A 504 23.01 4.50 -7.22
N ASP A 505 23.84 5.49 -7.54
CA ASP A 505 25.22 5.60 -7.07
C ASP A 505 25.35 6.23 -5.68
N GLY A 506 24.23 6.56 -5.02
CA GLY A 506 24.22 7.19 -3.70
C GLY A 506 24.40 8.71 -3.71
N ASN A 507 24.48 9.33 -4.87
CA ASN A 507 24.62 10.79 -4.99
C ASN A 507 23.25 11.47 -5.03
N LEU A 508 23.03 12.49 -4.20
CA LEU A 508 21.84 13.34 -4.27
C LEU A 508 22.12 14.50 -5.21
N VAL A 509 21.35 14.59 -6.30
CA VAL A 509 21.59 15.57 -7.38
C VAL A 509 20.34 16.37 -7.69
N LEU A 510 20.47 17.69 -7.76
CA LEU A 510 19.45 18.57 -8.29
C LEU A 510 19.74 18.87 -9.77
N TYR A 511 18.80 18.51 -10.63
CA TYR A 511 18.84 18.80 -12.06
C TYR A 511 17.91 19.96 -12.41
N ASN A 512 18.23 20.70 -13.47
CA ASN A 512 17.29 21.61 -14.12
C ASN A 512 16.39 20.84 -15.14
N ALA A 513 15.46 21.56 -15.75
CA ALA A 513 14.57 21.00 -16.77
C ALA A 513 15.31 20.46 -18.03
N SER A 514 16.54 20.94 -18.28
CA SER A 514 17.40 20.50 -19.38
C SER A 514 18.36 19.38 -18.98
N HIS A 515 18.13 18.73 -17.85
CA HIS A 515 18.96 17.64 -17.31
C HIS A 515 20.42 18.03 -16.96
N THR A 516 20.69 19.31 -16.76
CA THR A 516 21.99 19.77 -16.27
C THR A 516 21.99 19.76 -14.75
N ALA A 517 23.00 19.18 -14.12
CA ALA A 517 23.15 19.19 -12.68
C ALA A 517 23.45 20.64 -12.20
N LEU A 518 22.61 21.12 -11.29
CA LEU A 518 22.76 22.43 -10.63
C LEU A 518 23.52 22.31 -9.31
N TRP A 519 23.36 21.18 -8.63
CA TRP A 519 23.98 20.88 -7.35
C TRP A 519 24.02 19.38 -7.11
N ALA A 520 25.00 18.91 -6.35
CA ALA A 520 25.12 17.53 -5.93
C ALA A 520 25.83 17.42 -4.58
N THR A 521 25.55 16.35 -3.84
CA THR A 521 26.31 16.00 -2.63
C THR A 521 27.71 15.49 -2.94
N ASN A 522 27.95 15.02 -4.15
CA ASN A 522 29.20 14.38 -4.59
C ASN A 522 29.64 13.19 -3.71
N MET A 523 28.66 12.47 -3.19
CA MET A 523 28.84 11.32 -2.29
C MET A 523 28.62 9.99 -2.99
N GLY A 524 28.74 9.96 -4.33
CA GLY A 524 28.53 8.75 -5.14
C GLY A 524 29.34 7.56 -4.62
N ASP A 525 28.66 6.44 -4.42
CA ASP A 525 29.24 5.17 -3.96
C ASP A 525 29.45 4.25 -5.17
N ALA A 526 30.64 3.68 -5.30
CA ALA A 526 30.97 2.76 -6.38
C ALA A 526 30.17 1.44 -6.32
N ASP A 527 29.62 1.09 -5.14
CA ASP A 527 28.88 -0.15 -4.91
C ASP A 527 27.38 -0.04 -5.18
N GLY A 528 26.90 1.11 -5.63
CA GLY A 528 25.56 1.39 -6.15
C GLY A 528 24.37 0.96 -5.30
N GLY A 529 23.50 1.90 -4.96
CA GLY A 529 22.16 1.56 -4.50
C GLY A 529 21.97 1.30 -3.02
N SER A 530 22.87 1.77 -2.15
CA SER A 530 22.73 1.59 -0.69
C SER A 530 22.52 2.88 0.11
N SER A 531 22.21 3.98 -0.53
CA SER A 531 22.08 5.27 0.15
C SER A 531 20.65 5.79 0.18
N VAL A 532 20.32 6.53 1.23
CA VAL A 532 19.00 7.11 1.40
C VAL A 532 19.11 8.51 1.99
N LEU A 533 18.44 9.49 1.36
CA LEU A 533 18.21 10.80 1.97
C LEU A 533 17.06 10.67 2.96
N MET A 534 17.25 11.12 4.19
CA MET A 534 16.22 11.02 5.23
C MET A 534 16.22 12.22 6.16
N ILE A 535 15.02 12.54 6.65
CA ILE A 535 14.80 13.48 7.73
C ILE A 535 14.58 12.67 9.00
N THR A 536 15.41 12.86 10.03
CA THR A 536 15.28 12.17 11.31
C THR A 536 15.28 13.16 12.48
N GLY A 537 14.66 12.78 13.59
CA GLY A 537 14.49 13.64 14.75
C GLY A 537 13.27 14.54 14.64
N SER A 538 13.17 15.55 15.51
CA SER A 538 12.07 16.50 15.58
C SER A 538 12.55 17.94 15.82
N THR A 539 11.77 18.93 15.37
CA THR A 539 12.02 20.35 15.67
C THR A 539 11.91 20.61 17.17
N GLY A 540 12.84 21.43 17.67
CA GLY A 540 12.94 21.68 19.13
C GLY A 540 13.78 20.64 19.88
N ALA A 541 14.04 19.48 19.30
CA ALA A 541 15.05 18.55 19.78
C ALA A 541 16.39 18.83 19.06
N THR A 542 17.50 18.62 19.78
CA THR A 542 18.85 18.83 19.23
C THR A 542 19.26 17.78 18.20
N ASN A 543 18.36 16.89 17.82
CA ASN A 543 18.61 15.73 16.96
C ASN A 543 17.88 15.75 15.61
N LEU A 544 17.25 16.86 15.23
CA LEU A 544 16.69 16.97 13.88
C LEU A 544 17.81 17.02 12.84
N THR A 545 17.81 16.09 11.90
CA THR A 545 18.82 16.02 10.85
C THR A 545 18.19 15.82 9.47
N LEU A 546 18.84 16.37 8.44
CA LEU A 546 18.70 15.97 7.04
C LEU A 546 20.03 15.32 6.65
N SER A 547 20.03 14.05 6.33
CA SER A 547 21.26 13.31 6.08
C SER A 547 21.11 12.29 4.95
N VAL A 548 22.23 11.97 4.31
CA VAL A 548 22.37 10.79 3.45
C VAL A 548 22.96 9.67 4.30
N TYR A 549 22.23 8.57 4.44
CA TYR A 549 22.60 7.39 5.19
C TYR A 549 22.91 6.25 4.23
N ASN A 550 24.07 5.59 4.41
CA ASN A 550 24.41 4.37 3.69
C ASN A 550 24.05 3.17 4.56
N TYR A 551 23.06 2.39 4.16
CA TYR A 551 22.56 1.28 4.97
C TYR A 551 23.39 -0.01 4.79
N SER A 552 24.18 -0.16 3.74
CA SER A 552 25.17 -1.23 3.64
C SER A 552 26.33 -1.01 4.61
N ALA A 553 26.84 0.22 4.66
CA ALA A 553 27.86 0.62 5.63
C ALA A 553 27.31 0.89 7.04
N LYS A 554 25.97 0.98 7.19
CA LYS A 554 25.27 1.34 8.44
C LYS A 554 25.77 2.65 9.07
N SER A 555 26.04 3.64 8.23
CA SER A 555 26.60 4.93 8.64
C SER A 555 26.04 6.10 7.85
N VAL A 556 26.06 7.31 8.45
CA VAL A 556 25.76 8.55 7.74
C VAL A 556 26.93 8.89 6.82
N SER A 557 26.66 9.03 5.51
CA SER A 557 27.64 9.44 4.50
C SER A 557 27.77 10.96 4.43
N ALA A 558 26.67 11.67 4.58
CA ALA A 558 26.65 13.14 4.59
C ALA A 558 25.55 13.66 5.53
N THR A 559 25.86 14.70 6.28
CA THR A 559 24.87 15.50 7.04
C THR A 559 24.68 16.83 6.33
N LEU A 560 23.47 17.07 5.83
CA LEU A 560 23.13 18.31 5.14
C LEU A 560 22.57 19.36 6.11
N TYR A 561 21.91 18.89 7.18
CA TYR A 561 21.42 19.73 8.28
C TYR A 561 21.46 18.93 9.60
N PRO A 562 21.88 19.54 10.74
CA PRO A 562 22.51 20.86 10.78
C PRO A 562 23.88 20.83 10.08
N GLN A 563 24.24 21.95 9.48
CA GLN A 563 25.60 22.10 8.96
C GLN A 563 26.56 22.29 10.14
N SER A 564 27.61 21.45 10.20
CA SER A 564 28.66 21.49 11.22
C SER A 564 29.56 22.70 11.07
#